data_4246c494c0a74eecaab64768f9f2f58d
#
_entry.id   4246c494c0a74eecaab64768f9f2f58d
#
_cell.length_a   1.000
_cell.length_b   1.000
_cell.length_c   1.000
_cell.angle_alpha   90.00
_cell.angle_beta   90.00
_cell.angle_gamma   90.00
#
_symmetry.space_group_name_H-M   'P 1'
#
loop_
_entity.id
_entity.type
_entity.pdbx_description
1 polymer ?
#
loop_
_entity_poly.entity_id
_entity_poly.type
_entity_poly.pdbx_seq_one_letter_code
_entity_poly.pdbx_strand_id
1 'polypeptide(L)'
;MPSTAPALALRHRLLYAAGSLGVALSYQAFSAYIQFLYIDVLGVRAVWIGVVWAVYGVWNAVNDPLSGYWSDRTRTRWGRRVPWMVGSLVPLVITFYLLWFPFGGGARPAWSEVSLLFYFLLIVLLFDFCWTVYVMNWTALFPEMTSDESQRAGLSAGREVFSIFGLLVGVALPPVLAGADWSGRGGMALLLSAVTFVSLVLGLLGSRERPEFAAEPSPPFRQSVRLALRNRDFLFFLGANLMIQYVFLGLSAAIPFYAKYVLNIQGPTTLFGLTLNADLQNSVLLAAAFLAALPAMGLWWALARRFGAYRALRFACLTGAATAVYFFFPSTFQAGLIGTALFGLSLAGLLMLTNPLVADITDEDELQTGARREGMFFGMNGLIIRFAFVIQGILTAIVFTVTGYVNPSAGVLFPQQPDSALFGLRLLTGGFTALALVAAFIFLGGYRLHGARAQRVRTEAAALQARKREAL
;
A
#
# COMPACT_ATOMS: atom_id res chain seq x y z
N MET A 1 5.90 -41.07 1.36
CA MET A 1 6.53 -40.85 0.03
C MET A 1 6.61 -39.35 -0.18
N PRO A 2 7.75 -38.78 -0.56
CA PRO A 2 7.76 -37.36 -0.88
C PRO A 2 6.81 -37.10 -2.06
N SER A 3 5.92 -36.16 -1.92
CA SER A 3 4.97 -35.75 -2.96
C SER A 3 5.75 -35.35 -4.20
N THR A 4 5.70 -36.18 -5.25
CA THR A 4 6.30 -35.94 -6.56
C THR A 4 5.47 -34.96 -7.40
N ALA A 5 4.90 -33.93 -6.78
CA ALA A 5 4.29 -32.88 -7.58
C ALA A 5 5.39 -32.21 -8.43
N PRO A 6 5.24 -32.15 -9.76
CA PRO A 6 6.27 -31.61 -10.63
C PRO A 6 6.58 -30.18 -10.24
N ALA A 7 7.89 -29.86 -10.18
CA ALA A 7 8.37 -28.52 -9.84
C ALA A 7 7.70 -27.49 -10.77
N LEU A 8 7.21 -26.39 -10.20
CA LEU A 8 6.62 -25.31 -10.98
C LEU A 8 7.67 -24.73 -11.94
N ALA A 9 7.44 -24.80 -13.23
CA ALA A 9 8.40 -24.32 -14.22
C ALA A 9 8.74 -22.84 -13.97
N LEU A 10 10.00 -22.46 -14.15
CA LEU A 10 10.51 -21.10 -13.92
C LEU A 10 9.66 -20.04 -14.63
N ARG A 11 9.22 -20.32 -15.86
CA ARG A 11 8.34 -19.43 -16.62
C ARG A 11 7.06 -19.08 -15.87
N HIS A 12 6.38 -20.05 -15.25
CA HIS A 12 5.14 -19.79 -14.50
C HIS A 12 5.40 -18.99 -13.24
N ARG A 13 6.54 -19.23 -12.57
CA ARG A 13 6.96 -18.44 -11.41
C ARG A 13 7.21 -16.98 -11.78
N LEU A 14 7.92 -16.73 -12.87
CA LEU A 14 8.20 -15.38 -13.37
C LEU A 14 6.93 -14.68 -13.85
N LEU A 15 6.06 -15.38 -14.61
CA LEU A 15 4.80 -14.81 -15.07
C LEU A 15 3.88 -14.44 -13.90
N TYR A 16 3.73 -15.32 -12.91
CA TYR A 16 2.95 -15.04 -11.73
C TYR A 16 3.53 -13.86 -10.95
N ALA A 17 4.85 -13.87 -10.71
CA ALA A 17 5.53 -12.79 -10.01
C ALA A 17 5.39 -11.42 -10.71
N ALA A 18 5.40 -11.41 -12.05
CA ALA A 18 5.23 -10.18 -12.84
C ALA A 18 3.90 -9.48 -12.57
N GLY A 19 2.84 -10.20 -12.16
CA GLY A 19 1.57 -9.61 -11.72
C GLY A 19 1.72 -8.61 -10.57
N SER A 20 2.73 -8.79 -9.71
CA SER A 20 3.01 -7.88 -8.58
C SER A 20 3.34 -6.46 -9.03
N LEU A 21 3.96 -6.29 -10.20
CA LEU A 21 4.28 -4.98 -10.76
C LEU A 21 3.00 -4.17 -11.01
N GLY A 22 2.01 -4.73 -11.70
CA GLY A 22 0.75 -4.03 -12.01
C GLY A 22 -0.08 -3.75 -10.75
N VAL A 23 -0.10 -4.69 -9.81
CA VAL A 23 -0.77 -4.52 -8.50
C VAL A 23 -0.14 -3.36 -7.73
N ALA A 24 1.19 -3.35 -7.58
CA ALA A 24 1.89 -2.32 -6.83
C ALA A 24 1.84 -0.95 -7.54
N LEU A 25 2.03 -0.92 -8.88
CA LEU A 25 1.97 0.30 -9.68
C LEU A 25 0.60 0.97 -9.55
N SER A 26 -0.49 0.23 -9.82
CA SER A 26 -1.83 0.80 -9.83
C SER A 26 -2.24 1.33 -8.46
N TYR A 27 -1.96 0.58 -7.39
CA TYR A 27 -2.28 1.00 -6.03
C TYR A 27 -1.42 2.17 -5.57
N GLN A 28 -0.12 2.17 -5.89
CA GLN A 28 0.79 3.23 -5.46
C GLN A 28 0.52 4.55 -6.18
N ALA A 29 0.31 4.53 -7.50
CA ALA A 29 -0.07 5.72 -8.24
C ALA A 29 -1.40 6.30 -7.70
N PHE A 30 -2.40 5.44 -7.50
CA PHE A 30 -3.69 5.81 -6.91
C PHE A 30 -3.50 6.46 -5.53
N SER A 31 -2.80 5.82 -4.61
CA SER A 31 -2.67 6.31 -3.23
C SER A 31 -1.87 7.62 -3.13
N ALA A 32 -0.86 7.80 -3.98
CA ALA A 32 0.00 8.98 -3.94
C ALA A 32 -0.64 10.22 -4.57
N TYR A 33 -1.40 10.06 -5.66
CA TYR A 33 -1.75 11.22 -6.47
C TYR A 33 -3.25 11.46 -6.67
N ILE A 34 -4.13 10.48 -6.40
CA ILE A 34 -5.55 10.66 -6.74
C ILE A 34 -6.19 11.80 -5.96
N GLN A 35 -5.84 11.95 -4.69
CA GLN A 35 -6.35 13.04 -3.86
C GLN A 35 -5.82 14.40 -4.33
N PHE A 36 -4.54 14.48 -4.70
CA PHE A 36 -3.94 15.66 -5.30
C PHE A 36 -4.64 16.03 -6.61
N LEU A 37 -4.88 15.06 -7.48
CA LEU A 37 -5.57 15.28 -8.75
C LEU A 37 -6.95 15.91 -8.54
N TYR A 38 -7.79 15.33 -7.67
CA TYR A 38 -9.16 15.84 -7.51
C TYR A 38 -9.23 17.15 -6.75
N ILE A 39 -8.40 17.37 -5.73
CA ILE A 39 -8.39 18.62 -4.96
C ILE A 39 -7.66 19.72 -5.72
N ASP A 40 -6.42 19.50 -6.12
CA ASP A 40 -5.52 20.55 -6.60
C ASP A 40 -5.63 20.78 -8.12
N VAL A 41 -5.78 19.72 -8.92
CA VAL A 41 -5.84 19.85 -10.38
C VAL A 41 -7.27 20.07 -10.86
N LEU A 42 -8.22 19.25 -10.38
CA LEU A 42 -9.62 19.32 -10.81
C LEU A 42 -10.46 20.34 -10.00
N GLY A 43 -9.95 20.80 -8.84
CA GLY A 43 -10.54 21.88 -8.06
C GLY A 43 -11.72 21.48 -7.18
N VAL A 44 -11.91 20.19 -6.88
CA VAL A 44 -12.94 19.72 -5.94
C VAL A 44 -12.56 20.10 -4.51
N ARG A 45 -13.49 20.66 -3.75
CA ARG A 45 -13.21 21.04 -2.36
C ARG A 45 -12.82 19.84 -1.50
N ALA A 46 -11.79 20.01 -0.67
CA ALA A 46 -11.23 18.94 0.15
C ALA A 46 -12.27 18.27 1.08
N VAL A 47 -13.25 19.03 1.60
CA VAL A 47 -14.32 18.50 2.46
C VAL A 47 -15.12 17.40 1.76
N TRP A 48 -15.43 17.56 0.48
CA TRP A 48 -16.17 16.57 -0.30
C TRP A 48 -15.34 15.32 -0.61
N ILE A 49 -14.04 15.50 -0.84
CA ILE A 49 -13.12 14.38 -0.98
C ILE A 49 -13.04 13.58 0.33
N GLY A 50 -13.08 14.26 1.49
CA GLY A 50 -13.19 13.60 2.79
C GLY A 50 -14.46 12.73 2.93
N VAL A 51 -15.61 13.23 2.42
CA VAL A 51 -16.85 12.44 2.38
C VAL A 51 -16.71 11.21 1.49
N VAL A 52 -16.09 11.35 0.31
CA VAL A 52 -15.81 10.19 -0.57
C VAL A 52 -14.97 9.14 0.16
N TRP A 53 -13.93 9.54 0.89
CA TRP A 53 -13.10 8.62 1.66
C TRP A 53 -13.86 7.95 2.83
N ALA A 54 -14.78 8.65 3.46
CA ALA A 54 -15.64 8.05 4.49
C ALA A 54 -16.56 6.95 3.88
N VAL A 55 -17.20 7.23 2.72
CA VAL A 55 -18.00 6.24 2.00
C VAL A 55 -17.15 5.08 1.52
N TYR A 56 -15.95 5.36 0.99
CA TYR A 56 -14.98 4.35 0.57
C TYR A 56 -14.60 3.42 1.73
N GLY A 57 -14.44 3.95 2.96
CA GLY A 57 -14.15 3.15 4.14
C GLY A 57 -15.26 2.14 4.47
N VAL A 58 -16.52 2.59 4.41
CA VAL A 58 -17.69 1.70 4.59
C VAL A 58 -17.74 0.64 3.49
N TRP A 59 -17.51 1.06 2.23
CA TRP A 59 -17.45 0.18 1.08
C TRP A 59 -16.43 -0.95 1.26
N ASN A 60 -15.20 -0.61 1.67
CA ASN A 60 -14.14 -1.60 1.88
C ASN A 60 -14.48 -2.62 2.96
N ALA A 61 -15.16 -2.20 4.03
CA ALA A 61 -15.59 -3.10 5.10
C ALA A 61 -16.57 -4.19 4.59
N VAL A 62 -17.29 -3.91 3.50
CA VAL A 62 -18.26 -4.82 2.88
C VAL A 62 -17.68 -5.56 1.68
N ASN A 63 -16.93 -4.86 0.83
CA ASN A 63 -16.41 -5.36 -0.46
C ASN A 63 -15.50 -6.58 -0.28
N ASP A 64 -14.55 -6.55 0.67
CA ASP A 64 -13.58 -7.62 0.87
C ASP A 64 -14.22 -8.94 1.31
N PRO A 65 -15.09 -8.97 2.35
CA PRO A 65 -15.79 -10.18 2.73
C PRO A 65 -16.69 -10.73 1.62
N LEU A 66 -17.36 -9.85 0.86
CA LEU A 66 -18.23 -10.25 -0.26
C LEU A 66 -17.44 -10.91 -1.38
N SER A 67 -16.33 -10.31 -1.79
CA SER A 67 -15.48 -10.83 -2.86
C SER A 67 -14.91 -12.20 -2.49
N GLY A 68 -14.44 -12.38 -1.25
CA GLY A 68 -14.00 -13.68 -0.74
C GLY A 68 -15.10 -14.72 -0.72
N TYR A 69 -16.27 -14.35 -0.20
CA TYR A 69 -17.43 -15.26 -0.10
C TYR A 69 -17.92 -15.74 -1.47
N TRP A 70 -17.98 -14.87 -2.46
CA TRP A 70 -18.41 -15.24 -3.81
C TRP A 70 -17.36 -16.13 -4.50
N SER A 71 -16.07 -15.78 -4.41
CA SER A 71 -15.02 -16.56 -5.04
C SER A 71 -14.90 -17.96 -4.45
N ASP A 72 -15.00 -18.13 -3.14
CA ASP A 72 -14.88 -19.43 -2.49
C ASP A 72 -16.06 -20.38 -2.82
N ARG A 73 -17.24 -19.84 -3.19
CA ARG A 73 -18.41 -20.62 -3.59
C ARG A 73 -18.51 -20.92 -5.07
N THR A 74 -17.72 -20.26 -5.87
CA THR A 74 -17.74 -20.43 -7.33
C THR A 74 -17.19 -21.81 -7.69
N ARG A 75 -17.88 -22.49 -8.60
CA ARG A 75 -17.50 -23.80 -9.16
C ARG A 75 -17.58 -23.72 -10.67
N THR A 76 -16.43 -23.63 -11.34
CA THR A 76 -16.35 -23.59 -12.81
C THR A 76 -15.29 -24.54 -13.34
N ARG A 77 -15.32 -24.79 -14.64
CA ARG A 77 -14.28 -25.57 -15.34
C ARG A 77 -12.89 -24.93 -15.31
N TRP A 78 -12.82 -23.62 -15.02
CA TRP A 78 -11.56 -22.87 -14.89
C TRP A 78 -11.07 -22.76 -13.44
N GLY A 79 -11.75 -23.42 -12.50
CA GLY A 79 -11.51 -23.31 -11.08
C GLY A 79 -12.48 -22.38 -10.38
N ARG A 80 -12.17 -22.02 -9.13
CA ARG A 80 -13.01 -21.11 -8.29
C ARG A 80 -12.54 -19.65 -8.36
N ARG A 81 -11.24 -19.39 -8.53
CA ARG A 81 -10.62 -18.04 -8.44
C ARG A 81 -10.32 -17.41 -9.79
N VAL A 82 -9.83 -18.22 -10.74
CA VAL A 82 -9.47 -17.77 -12.10
C VAL A 82 -10.61 -17.04 -12.82
N PRO A 83 -11.88 -17.49 -12.77
CA PRO A 83 -12.99 -16.78 -13.42
C PRO A 83 -13.17 -15.35 -12.92
N TRP A 84 -12.97 -15.11 -11.62
CA TRP A 84 -13.07 -13.79 -11.02
C TRP A 84 -11.94 -12.87 -11.42
N MET A 85 -10.70 -13.40 -11.53
CA MET A 85 -9.55 -12.68 -12.06
C MET A 85 -9.77 -12.27 -13.52
N VAL A 86 -10.25 -13.18 -14.36
CA VAL A 86 -10.56 -12.89 -15.78
C VAL A 86 -11.66 -11.85 -15.90
N GLY A 87 -12.76 -12.00 -15.14
CA GLY A 87 -13.90 -11.09 -15.20
C GLY A 87 -13.59 -9.69 -14.70
N SER A 88 -12.71 -9.54 -13.71
CA SER A 88 -12.34 -8.24 -13.14
C SER A 88 -11.21 -7.53 -13.88
N LEU A 89 -10.40 -8.23 -14.67
CA LEU A 89 -9.19 -7.70 -15.30
C LEU A 89 -9.46 -6.47 -16.19
N VAL A 90 -10.36 -6.59 -17.14
CA VAL A 90 -10.69 -5.50 -18.07
C VAL A 90 -11.41 -4.35 -17.37
N PRO A 91 -12.46 -4.58 -16.55
CA PRO A 91 -13.06 -3.52 -15.75
C PRO A 91 -12.07 -2.79 -14.82
N LEU A 92 -11.13 -3.51 -14.21
CA LEU A 92 -10.09 -2.92 -13.37
C LEU A 92 -9.26 -1.88 -14.15
N VAL A 93 -8.77 -2.27 -15.32
CA VAL A 93 -7.92 -1.39 -16.15
C VAL A 93 -8.69 -0.19 -16.69
N ILE A 94 -9.95 -0.40 -17.09
CA ILE A 94 -10.83 0.69 -17.55
C ILE A 94 -11.11 1.66 -16.41
N THR A 95 -11.47 1.18 -15.22
CA THR A 95 -11.77 2.05 -14.08
C THR A 95 -10.50 2.74 -13.57
N PHE A 96 -9.34 2.10 -13.63
CA PHE A 96 -8.05 2.73 -13.33
C PHE A 96 -7.75 3.90 -14.28
N TYR A 97 -7.96 3.72 -15.59
CA TYR A 97 -7.85 4.82 -16.56
C TYR A 97 -8.82 5.96 -16.25
N LEU A 98 -10.09 5.63 -16.00
CA LEU A 98 -11.16 6.60 -15.74
C LEU A 98 -10.91 7.42 -14.45
N LEU A 99 -10.25 6.86 -13.44
CA LEU A 99 -9.88 7.62 -12.25
C LEU A 99 -9.03 8.86 -12.57
N TRP A 100 -8.15 8.76 -13.57
CA TRP A 100 -7.23 9.83 -13.95
C TRP A 100 -7.80 10.79 -14.97
N PHE A 101 -8.72 10.30 -15.80
CA PHE A 101 -9.23 11.04 -16.95
C PHE A 101 -10.75 11.06 -16.99
N PRO A 102 -11.41 11.95 -16.23
CA PRO A 102 -12.84 12.18 -16.34
C PRO A 102 -13.20 12.59 -17.78
N PHE A 103 -14.32 12.06 -18.30
CA PHE A 103 -14.78 12.35 -19.65
C PHE A 103 -14.97 13.87 -19.88
N GLY A 104 -14.60 14.36 -21.06
CA GLY A 104 -14.79 15.75 -21.45
C GLY A 104 -13.53 16.53 -21.85
N GLY A 105 -12.36 15.93 -21.67
CA GLY A 105 -11.06 16.47 -22.16
C GLY A 105 -10.61 17.77 -21.49
N GLY A 106 -9.40 18.21 -21.85
CA GLY A 106 -8.80 19.44 -21.32
C GLY A 106 -8.21 19.31 -19.91
N ALA A 107 -7.52 20.36 -19.47
CA ALA A 107 -6.88 20.41 -18.15
C ALA A 107 -7.92 20.33 -17.02
N ARG A 108 -9.11 20.92 -17.23
CA ARG A 108 -10.29 20.79 -16.36
C ARG A 108 -11.50 20.45 -17.20
N PRO A 109 -12.23 19.38 -16.88
CA PRO A 109 -13.50 19.10 -17.54
C PRO A 109 -14.49 20.23 -17.23
N ALA A 110 -15.37 20.56 -18.20
CA ALA A 110 -16.46 21.54 -18.02
C ALA A 110 -17.60 21.02 -17.13
N TRP A 111 -17.27 20.21 -16.13
CA TRP A 111 -18.24 19.59 -15.23
C TRP A 111 -18.41 20.43 -13.97
N SER A 112 -19.61 20.40 -13.40
CA SER A 112 -19.83 20.98 -12.08
C SER A 112 -19.04 20.20 -11.00
N GLU A 113 -18.73 20.84 -9.88
CA GLU A 113 -18.08 20.17 -8.74
C GLU A 113 -18.87 18.94 -8.29
N VAL A 114 -20.19 19.05 -8.27
CA VAL A 114 -21.11 17.97 -7.88
C VAL A 114 -21.01 16.79 -8.86
N SER A 115 -20.97 17.05 -10.16
CA SER A 115 -20.83 15.99 -11.16
C SER A 115 -19.48 15.29 -11.05
N LEU A 116 -18.39 16.02 -10.82
CA LEU A 116 -17.06 15.46 -10.58
C LEU A 116 -17.01 14.61 -9.30
N LEU A 117 -17.71 15.05 -8.25
CA LEU A 117 -17.79 14.32 -6.99
C LEU A 117 -18.49 12.98 -7.16
N PHE A 118 -19.68 12.96 -7.81
CA PHE A 118 -20.39 11.71 -8.08
C PHE A 118 -19.61 10.79 -9.01
N TYR A 119 -18.97 11.34 -10.04
CA TYR A 119 -18.09 10.58 -10.91
C TYR A 119 -16.96 9.94 -10.14
N PHE A 120 -16.23 10.71 -9.31
CA PHE A 120 -15.12 10.21 -8.50
C PHE A 120 -15.60 9.11 -7.56
N LEU A 121 -16.69 9.35 -6.84
CA LEU A 121 -17.26 8.36 -5.94
C LEU A 121 -17.56 7.05 -6.68
N LEU A 122 -18.28 7.12 -7.81
CA LEU A 122 -18.63 5.93 -8.57
C LEU A 122 -17.39 5.17 -9.07
N ILE A 123 -16.45 5.90 -9.69
CA ILE A 123 -15.29 5.26 -10.31
C ILE A 123 -14.32 4.70 -9.25
N VAL A 124 -14.13 5.38 -8.12
CA VAL A 124 -13.26 4.87 -7.06
C VAL A 124 -13.81 3.60 -6.41
N LEU A 125 -15.15 3.52 -6.23
CA LEU A 125 -15.78 2.31 -5.68
C LEU A 125 -15.72 1.14 -6.68
N LEU A 126 -15.93 1.40 -7.97
CA LEU A 126 -15.79 0.38 -9.02
C LEU A 126 -14.35 -0.09 -9.20
N PHE A 127 -13.39 0.83 -9.20
CA PHE A 127 -11.97 0.51 -9.26
C PHE A 127 -11.57 -0.40 -8.09
N ASP A 128 -11.93 0.01 -6.87
CA ASP A 128 -11.62 -0.76 -5.66
C ASP A 128 -12.26 -2.14 -5.68
N PHE A 129 -13.52 -2.25 -6.11
CA PHE A 129 -14.19 -3.54 -6.28
C PHE A 129 -13.41 -4.45 -7.22
N CYS A 130 -13.11 -3.98 -8.42
CA CYS A 130 -12.39 -4.77 -9.43
C CYS A 130 -10.97 -5.13 -8.97
N TRP A 131 -10.28 -4.17 -8.32
CA TRP A 131 -8.95 -4.37 -7.76
C TRP A 131 -8.97 -5.43 -6.65
N THR A 132 -9.90 -5.33 -5.73
CA THR A 132 -10.10 -6.32 -4.65
C THR A 132 -10.37 -7.70 -5.21
N VAL A 133 -11.32 -7.82 -6.15
CA VAL A 133 -11.67 -9.10 -6.77
C VAL A 133 -10.45 -9.73 -7.45
N TYR A 134 -9.68 -8.96 -8.20
CA TYR A 134 -8.48 -9.49 -8.85
C TYR A 134 -7.41 -9.90 -7.84
N VAL A 135 -7.01 -8.96 -6.97
CA VAL A 135 -5.84 -9.10 -6.09
C VAL A 135 -6.06 -10.14 -5.01
N MET A 136 -7.27 -10.20 -4.40
CA MET A 136 -7.58 -11.22 -3.40
C MET A 136 -7.49 -12.63 -3.99
N ASN A 137 -8.09 -12.86 -5.17
CA ASN A 137 -8.07 -14.15 -5.81
C ASN A 137 -6.65 -14.54 -6.26
N TRP A 138 -5.91 -13.60 -6.84
CA TRP A 138 -4.52 -13.80 -7.25
C TRP A 138 -3.60 -14.10 -6.05
N THR A 139 -3.72 -13.35 -4.96
CA THR A 139 -2.92 -13.56 -3.74
C THR A 139 -3.25 -14.88 -3.07
N ALA A 140 -4.52 -15.25 -3.06
CA ALA A 140 -4.98 -16.49 -2.45
C ALA A 140 -4.54 -17.76 -3.25
N LEU A 141 -4.16 -17.63 -4.51
CA LEU A 141 -3.52 -18.71 -5.29
C LEU A 141 -2.06 -18.96 -4.88
N PHE A 142 -1.39 -17.97 -4.29
CA PHE A 142 0.04 -18.07 -3.95
C PHE A 142 0.41 -19.34 -3.14
N PRO A 143 -0.25 -19.65 -2.01
CA PRO A 143 0.05 -20.85 -1.25
C PRO A 143 -0.36 -22.15 -2.00
N GLU A 144 -1.32 -22.06 -2.92
CA GLU A 144 -1.80 -23.20 -3.70
C GLU A 144 -0.85 -23.58 -4.86
N MET A 145 -0.01 -22.64 -5.34
CA MET A 145 0.84 -22.87 -6.52
C MET A 145 1.96 -23.86 -6.29
N THR A 146 2.51 -23.94 -5.08
CA THR A 146 3.59 -24.88 -4.74
C THR A 146 3.56 -25.28 -3.28
N SER A 147 3.77 -26.57 -3.02
CA SER A 147 3.98 -27.15 -1.69
C SER A 147 5.44 -27.15 -1.25
N ASP A 148 6.38 -26.97 -2.19
CA ASP A 148 7.82 -26.92 -1.91
C ASP A 148 8.19 -25.56 -1.32
N GLU A 149 8.77 -25.57 -0.12
CA GLU A 149 9.17 -24.39 0.64
C GLU A 149 10.22 -23.54 -0.11
N SER A 150 11.20 -24.19 -0.76
CA SER A 150 12.23 -23.52 -1.55
C SER A 150 11.64 -22.79 -2.75
N GLN A 151 10.71 -23.42 -3.47
CA GLN A 151 10.02 -22.79 -4.61
C GLN A 151 9.12 -21.67 -4.15
N ARG A 152 8.45 -21.79 -3.00
CA ARG A 152 7.61 -20.76 -2.40
C ARG A 152 8.45 -19.53 -2.02
N ALA A 153 9.63 -19.73 -1.42
CA ALA A 153 10.56 -18.65 -1.12
C ALA A 153 11.04 -17.92 -2.37
N GLY A 154 11.41 -18.67 -3.42
CA GLY A 154 11.80 -18.09 -4.71
C GLY A 154 10.68 -17.33 -5.41
N LEU A 155 9.43 -17.82 -5.32
CA LEU A 155 8.25 -17.15 -5.88
C LEU A 155 7.94 -15.85 -5.10
N SER A 156 8.05 -15.88 -3.77
CA SER A 156 7.89 -14.71 -2.91
C SER A 156 8.93 -13.63 -3.23
N ALA A 157 10.20 -14.00 -3.34
CA ALA A 157 11.27 -13.08 -3.70
C ALA A 157 11.05 -12.45 -5.09
N GLY A 158 10.62 -13.25 -6.07
CA GLY A 158 10.27 -12.74 -7.40
C GLY A 158 9.12 -11.72 -7.34
N ARG A 159 8.06 -12.02 -6.59
CA ARG A 159 6.93 -11.08 -6.38
C ARG A 159 7.40 -9.76 -5.77
N GLU A 160 8.28 -9.82 -4.78
CA GLU A 160 8.78 -8.62 -4.08
C GLU A 160 9.60 -7.74 -5.02
N VAL A 161 10.47 -8.31 -5.84
CA VAL A 161 11.24 -7.58 -6.85
C VAL A 161 10.31 -6.83 -7.80
N PHE A 162 9.33 -7.51 -8.40
CA PHE A 162 8.37 -6.86 -9.30
C PHE A 162 7.49 -5.84 -8.59
N SER A 163 7.14 -6.07 -7.33
CA SER A 163 6.38 -5.13 -6.49
C SER A 163 7.15 -3.82 -6.27
N ILE A 164 8.44 -3.90 -5.92
CA ILE A 164 9.31 -2.73 -5.73
C ILE A 164 9.41 -1.91 -7.03
N PHE A 165 9.60 -2.58 -8.18
CA PHE A 165 9.60 -1.88 -9.47
C PHE A 165 8.26 -1.20 -9.76
N GLY A 166 7.14 -1.91 -9.51
CA GLY A 166 5.80 -1.34 -9.68
C GLY A 166 5.56 -0.12 -8.79
N LEU A 167 6.01 -0.18 -7.53
CA LEU A 167 5.92 0.91 -6.57
C LEU A 167 6.73 2.12 -7.03
N LEU A 168 7.99 1.92 -7.45
CA LEU A 168 8.84 3.02 -7.96
C LEU A 168 8.24 3.66 -9.21
N VAL A 169 7.75 2.85 -10.16
CA VAL A 169 7.09 3.34 -11.38
C VAL A 169 5.81 4.11 -11.02
N GLY A 170 4.99 3.59 -10.11
CA GLY A 170 3.74 4.22 -9.66
C GLY A 170 3.94 5.55 -8.94
N VAL A 171 5.11 5.75 -8.33
CA VAL A 171 5.46 7.01 -7.66
C VAL A 171 6.17 7.99 -8.61
N ALA A 172 7.12 7.53 -9.41
CA ALA A 172 8.01 8.40 -10.16
C ALA A 172 7.45 8.84 -11.53
N LEU A 173 6.69 7.97 -12.22
CA LEU A 173 6.23 8.28 -13.57
C LEU A 173 5.04 9.24 -13.66
N PRO A 174 4.03 9.23 -12.75
CA PRO A 174 2.84 10.05 -12.92
C PRO A 174 3.15 11.54 -13.10
N PRO A 175 3.95 12.24 -12.28
CA PRO A 175 4.25 13.65 -12.50
C PRO A 175 5.00 13.91 -13.82
N VAL A 176 5.97 13.05 -14.16
CA VAL A 176 6.79 13.21 -15.39
C VAL A 176 5.92 13.09 -16.64
N LEU A 177 4.98 12.14 -16.66
CA LEU A 177 4.12 11.91 -17.81
C LEU A 177 2.95 12.89 -17.89
N ALA A 178 2.44 13.33 -16.74
CA ALA A 178 1.33 14.28 -16.68
C ALA A 178 1.76 15.72 -16.93
N GLY A 179 3.03 16.05 -16.62
CA GLY A 179 3.54 17.42 -16.64
C GLY A 179 3.12 18.23 -15.42
N ALA A 180 3.73 19.41 -15.24
CA ALA A 180 3.52 20.25 -14.06
C ALA A 180 2.08 20.73 -13.87
N ASP A 181 1.33 20.89 -14.96
CA ASP A 181 -0.09 21.30 -14.99
C ASP A 181 -1.08 20.11 -15.08
N TRP A 182 -0.57 18.90 -15.13
CA TRP A 182 -1.34 17.66 -15.30
C TRP A 182 -2.18 17.60 -16.60
N SER A 183 -1.84 18.39 -17.60
CA SER A 183 -2.51 18.35 -18.91
C SER A 183 -2.27 17.02 -19.65
N GLY A 184 -1.09 16.41 -19.47
CA GLY A 184 -0.71 15.11 -20.03
C GLY A 184 -1.31 13.89 -19.33
N ARG A 185 -2.15 14.07 -18.31
CA ARG A 185 -2.68 12.97 -17.49
C ARG A 185 -3.42 11.89 -18.28
N GLY A 186 -4.03 12.22 -19.42
CA GLY A 186 -4.68 11.24 -20.29
C GLY A 186 -3.70 10.25 -20.89
N GLY A 187 -2.57 10.73 -21.41
CA GLY A 187 -1.48 9.87 -21.91
C GLY A 187 -0.82 9.08 -20.80
N MET A 188 -0.57 9.71 -19.64
CA MET A 188 -0.09 9.05 -18.43
C MET A 188 -1.03 7.89 -18.02
N ALA A 189 -2.32 8.17 -17.91
CA ALA A 189 -3.33 7.17 -17.52
C ALA A 189 -3.35 5.99 -18.50
N LEU A 190 -3.29 6.26 -19.81
CA LEU A 190 -3.27 5.23 -20.83
C LEU A 190 -2.03 4.33 -20.71
N LEU A 191 -0.85 4.92 -20.55
CA LEU A 191 0.40 4.17 -20.41
C LEU A 191 0.41 3.32 -19.14
N LEU A 192 0.07 3.90 -17.98
CA LEU A 192 0.04 3.19 -16.71
C LEU A 192 -1.03 2.07 -16.72
N SER A 193 -2.18 2.33 -17.36
CA SER A 193 -3.22 1.30 -17.53
C SER A 193 -2.76 0.17 -18.45
N ALA A 194 -2.05 0.47 -19.54
CA ALA A 194 -1.49 -0.54 -20.43
C ALA A 194 -0.44 -1.41 -19.72
N VAL A 195 0.48 -0.79 -18.98
CA VAL A 195 1.49 -1.52 -18.17
C VAL A 195 0.81 -2.39 -17.12
N THR A 196 -0.19 -1.85 -16.41
CA THR A 196 -0.98 -2.60 -15.44
C THR A 196 -1.67 -3.79 -16.10
N PHE A 197 -2.34 -3.57 -17.24
CA PHE A 197 -3.02 -4.63 -17.99
C PHE A 197 -2.07 -5.77 -18.37
N VAL A 198 -0.94 -5.45 -19.02
CA VAL A 198 0.06 -6.45 -19.42
C VAL A 198 0.58 -7.22 -18.20
N SER A 199 0.92 -6.52 -17.13
CA SER A 199 1.41 -7.12 -15.90
C SER A 199 0.38 -8.08 -15.28
N LEU A 200 -0.89 -7.68 -15.19
CA LEU A 200 -1.96 -8.50 -14.62
C LEU A 200 -2.28 -9.71 -15.52
N VAL A 201 -2.25 -9.55 -16.86
CA VAL A 201 -2.37 -10.67 -17.81
C VAL A 201 -1.24 -11.68 -17.59
N LEU A 202 0.01 -11.22 -17.46
CA LEU A 202 1.13 -12.12 -17.18
C LEU A 202 0.92 -12.84 -15.84
N GLY A 203 0.48 -12.14 -14.81
CA GLY A 203 0.13 -12.72 -13.51
C GLY A 203 -0.96 -13.79 -13.61
N LEU A 204 -1.99 -13.54 -14.40
CA LEU A 204 -3.08 -14.49 -14.68
C LEU A 204 -2.57 -15.72 -15.42
N LEU A 205 -1.77 -15.55 -16.48
CA LEU A 205 -1.18 -16.65 -17.27
C LEU A 205 -0.20 -17.51 -16.44
N GLY A 206 0.45 -16.90 -15.44
CA GLY A 206 1.30 -17.61 -14.50
C GLY A 206 0.53 -18.36 -13.43
N SER A 207 -0.72 -17.99 -13.16
CA SER A 207 -1.55 -18.54 -12.10
C SER A 207 -1.99 -19.96 -12.40
N ARG A 208 -1.92 -20.82 -11.40
CA ARG A 208 -2.41 -22.21 -11.47
C ARG A 208 -3.19 -22.54 -10.23
N GLU A 209 -4.44 -22.90 -10.39
CA GLU A 209 -5.31 -23.39 -9.33
C GLU A 209 -5.23 -24.91 -9.24
N ARG A 210 -5.09 -25.44 -8.02
CA ARG A 210 -5.09 -26.87 -7.76
C ARG A 210 -6.46 -27.32 -7.27
N PRO A 211 -7.10 -28.32 -7.92
CA PRO A 211 -8.42 -28.80 -7.55
C PRO A 211 -8.50 -29.35 -6.11
N GLU A 212 -7.38 -29.85 -5.59
CA GLU A 212 -7.28 -30.49 -4.27
C GLU A 212 -7.67 -29.52 -3.13
N PHE A 213 -7.30 -28.23 -3.25
CA PHE A 213 -7.63 -27.21 -2.25
C PHE A 213 -9.07 -26.66 -2.35
N ALA A 214 -9.81 -27.06 -3.38
CA ALA A 214 -11.21 -26.66 -3.53
C ALA A 214 -12.16 -27.33 -2.52
N ALA A 215 -11.73 -28.39 -1.86
CA ALA A 215 -12.52 -29.19 -0.93
C ALA A 215 -12.31 -28.81 0.55
N GLU A 216 -11.31 -28.01 0.89
CA GLU A 216 -11.05 -27.65 2.30
C GLU A 216 -12.10 -26.65 2.83
N PRO A 217 -12.79 -26.96 3.95
CA PRO A 217 -13.75 -26.04 4.55
C PRO A 217 -13.03 -24.88 5.21
N SER A 218 -13.26 -23.66 4.70
CA SER A 218 -12.78 -22.44 5.36
C SER A 218 -13.64 -22.16 6.62
N PRO A 219 -13.03 -21.84 7.77
CA PRO A 219 -13.79 -21.50 8.97
C PRO A 219 -14.64 -20.24 8.74
N PRO A 220 -15.83 -20.12 9.40
CA PRO A 220 -16.70 -18.96 9.23
C PRO A 220 -15.96 -17.65 9.55
N PHE A 221 -16.00 -16.66 8.66
CA PHE A 221 -15.34 -15.36 8.80
C PHE A 221 -15.54 -14.71 10.17
N ARG A 222 -16.81 -14.70 10.66
CA ARG A 222 -17.16 -14.12 11.98
C ARG A 222 -16.42 -14.80 13.13
N GLN A 223 -16.25 -16.11 13.08
CA GLN A 223 -15.52 -16.86 14.11
C GLN A 223 -14.03 -16.53 14.06
N SER A 224 -13.46 -16.46 12.85
CA SER A 224 -12.04 -16.11 12.63
C SER A 224 -11.73 -14.72 13.17
N VAL A 225 -12.54 -13.72 12.83
CA VAL A 225 -12.38 -12.34 13.34
C VAL A 225 -12.49 -12.29 14.86
N ARG A 226 -13.49 -12.96 15.46
CA ARG A 226 -13.67 -12.98 16.92
C ARG A 226 -12.47 -13.58 17.64
N LEU A 227 -11.88 -14.63 17.09
CA LEU A 227 -10.70 -15.28 17.67
C LEU A 227 -9.46 -14.42 17.57
N ALA A 228 -9.23 -13.77 16.41
CA ALA A 228 -8.12 -12.85 16.24
C ALA A 228 -8.20 -11.63 17.19
N LEU A 229 -9.40 -11.07 17.36
CA LEU A 229 -9.64 -9.95 18.28
C LEU A 229 -9.51 -10.34 19.77
N ARG A 230 -9.42 -11.62 20.11
CA ARG A 230 -9.10 -12.07 21.47
C ARG A 230 -7.60 -12.14 21.75
N ASN A 231 -6.77 -12.20 20.71
CA ASN A 231 -5.32 -12.22 20.88
C ASN A 231 -4.82 -10.80 21.18
N ARG A 232 -4.38 -10.57 22.41
CA ARG A 232 -3.92 -9.27 22.90
C ARG A 232 -2.69 -8.77 22.14
N ASP A 233 -1.72 -9.63 21.91
CA ASP A 233 -0.49 -9.25 21.18
C ASP A 233 -0.81 -8.84 19.74
N PHE A 234 -1.78 -9.52 19.11
CA PHE A 234 -2.28 -9.15 17.79
C PHE A 234 -2.97 -7.78 17.78
N LEU A 235 -3.79 -7.45 18.77
CA LEU A 235 -4.44 -6.13 18.86
C LEU A 235 -3.42 -5.00 18.99
N PHE A 236 -2.41 -5.16 19.83
CA PHE A 236 -1.33 -4.17 19.95
C PHE A 236 -0.51 -4.06 18.67
N PHE A 237 -0.26 -5.17 18.00
CA PHE A 237 0.36 -5.17 16.67
C PHE A 237 -0.51 -4.45 15.65
N LEU A 238 -1.81 -4.74 15.57
CA LEU A 238 -2.74 -4.08 14.64
C LEU A 238 -2.78 -2.56 14.85
N GLY A 239 -2.82 -2.10 16.10
CA GLY A 239 -2.76 -0.66 16.41
C GLY A 239 -1.46 -0.02 15.95
N ALA A 240 -0.33 -0.66 16.18
CA ALA A 240 0.97 -0.19 15.71
C ALA A 240 1.04 -0.18 14.16
N ASN A 241 0.57 -1.26 13.53
CA ASN A 241 0.60 -1.36 12.07
C ASN A 241 -0.35 -0.36 11.40
N LEU A 242 -1.52 -0.08 11.98
CA LEU A 242 -2.41 0.97 11.50
C LEU A 242 -1.69 2.33 11.43
N MET A 243 -0.94 2.67 12.46
CA MET A 243 -0.18 3.92 12.49
C MET A 243 0.97 3.92 11.47
N ILE A 244 1.68 2.80 11.33
CA ILE A 244 2.75 2.65 10.33
C ILE A 244 2.20 2.74 8.90
N GLN A 245 1.07 2.11 8.61
CA GLN A 245 0.43 2.18 7.30
C GLN A 245 -0.12 3.58 7.00
N TYR A 246 -0.67 4.27 8.02
CA TYR A 246 -1.06 5.66 7.90
C TYR A 246 0.14 6.54 7.49
N VAL A 247 1.30 6.35 8.10
CA VAL A 247 2.52 7.10 7.77
C VAL A 247 2.93 6.89 6.32
N PHE A 248 2.94 5.64 5.86
CA PHE A 248 3.28 5.30 4.47
C PHE A 248 2.34 5.96 3.46
N LEU A 249 1.03 5.82 3.67
CA LEU A 249 0.01 6.36 2.78
C LEU A 249 -0.11 7.88 2.90
N GLY A 250 -0.09 8.39 4.14
CA GLY A 250 -0.24 9.82 4.44
C GLY A 250 0.88 10.66 3.88
N LEU A 251 2.12 10.21 4.05
CA LEU A 251 3.27 10.92 3.51
C LEU A 251 3.26 10.87 1.97
N SER A 252 2.98 9.72 1.36
CA SER A 252 2.89 9.59 -0.09
C SER A 252 1.84 10.54 -0.70
N ALA A 253 0.67 10.68 -0.07
CA ALA A 253 -0.40 11.55 -0.56
C ALA A 253 -0.17 13.04 -0.23
N ALA A 254 0.56 13.37 0.85
CA ALA A 254 0.82 14.75 1.23
C ALA A 254 2.00 15.39 0.49
N ILE A 255 3.00 14.60 0.08
CA ILE A 255 4.21 15.09 -0.60
C ILE A 255 3.91 15.92 -1.87
N PRO A 256 2.96 15.57 -2.77
CA PRO A 256 2.68 16.40 -3.93
C PRO A 256 2.21 17.81 -3.57
N PHE A 257 1.36 17.96 -2.55
CA PHE A 257 0.93 19.27 -2.05
C PHE A 257 2.09 20.02 -1.36
N TYR A 258 2.86 19.31 -0.55
CA TYR A 258 4.01 19.86 0.17
C TYR A 258 5.07 20.36 -0.81
N ALA A 259 5.38 19.60 -1.85
CA ALA A 259 6.31 19.99 -2.90
C ALA A 259 5.85 21.23 -3.66
N LYS A 260 4.57 21.28 -4.02
CA LYS A 260 3.99 22.40 -4.76
C LYS A 260 3.97 23.70 -3.98
N TYR A 261 3.54 23.68 -2.72
CA TYR A 261 3.23 24.87 -1.95
C TYR A 261 4.26 25.21 -0.87
N VAL A 262 4.85 24.22 -0.20
CA VAL A 262 5.84 24.47 0.87
C VAL A 262 7.25 24.58 0.31
N LEU A 263 7.63 23.66 -0.60
CA LEU A 263 8.94 23.75 -1.28
C LEU A 263 8.92 24.67 -2.49
N ASN A 264 7.75 25.17 -2.88
CA ASN A 264 7.55 26.12 -4.00
C ASN A 264 8.14 25.62 -5.32
N ILE A 265 7.92 24.33 -5.64
CA ILE A 265 8.42 23.73 -6.89
C ILE A 265 7.53 24.16 -8.05
N GLN A 266 7.89 25.30 -8.69
CA GLN A 266 7.14 25.87 -9.83
C GLN A 266 7.99 25.99 -11.10
N GLY A 267 9.31 25.85 -10.99
CA GLY A 267 10.25 26.04 -12.09
C GLY A 267 11.41 25.05 -12.04
N PRO A 268 12.31 25.11 -13.06
CA PRO A 268 13.47 24.24 -13.09
C PRO A 268 14.47 24.58 -11.98
N THR A 269 15.10 23.56 -11.44
CA THR A 269 16.19 23.67 -10.45
C THR A 269 17.40 22.86 -10.93
N THR A 270 18.59 23.31 -10.61
CA THR A 270 19.81 22.57 -10.91
C THR A 270 20.25 21.73 -9.71
N LEU A 271 20.44 20.44 -9.93
CA LEU A 271 20.95 19.49 -8.94
C LEU A 271 22.14 18.72 -9.57
N PHE A 272 23.31 18.77 -8.96
CA PHE A 272 24.53 18.11 -9.48
C PHE A 272 24.83 18.41 -10.97
N GLY A 273 24.54 19.64 -11.44
CA GLY A 273 24.75 20.02 -12.83
C GLY A 273 23.63 19.59 -13.80
N LEU A 274 22.62 18.89 -13.34
CA LEU A 274 21.45 18.51 -14.13
C LEU A 274 20.28 19.45 -13.85
N THR A 275 19.64 19.93 -14.90
CA THR A 275 18.43 20.76 -14.79
C THR A 275 17.22 19.86 -14.65
N LEU A 276 16.54 19.94 -13.51
CA LEU A 276 15.32 19.19 -13.21
C LEU A 276 14.11 20.12 -13.36
N ASN A 277 13.18 19.77 -14.24
CA ASN A 277 11.89 20.44 -14.33
C ASN A 277 11.03 20.15 -13.09
N ALA A 278 9.96 20.92 -12.86
CA ALA A 278 9.12 20.80 -11.67
C ALA A 278 8.52 19.40 -11.49
N ASP A 279 8.06 18.78 -12.55
CA ASP A 279 7.51 17.42 -12.60
C ASP A 279 8.57 16.37 -12.21
N LEU A 280 9.80 16.50 -12.73
CA LEU A 280 10.90 15.61 -12.36
C LEU A 280 11.33 15.80 -10.91
N GLN A 281 11.31 17.04 -10.39
CA GLN A 281 11.57 17.33 -8.98
C GLN A 281 10.57 16.61 -8.06
N ASN A 282 9.28 16.64 -8.39
CA ASN A 282 8.23 15.93 -7.62
C ASN A 282 8.47 14.41 -7.62
N SER A 283 8.80 13.85 -8.78
CA SER A 283 9.12 12.43 -8.93
C SER A 283 10.35 12.03 -8.12
N VAL A 284 11.42 12.84 -8.19
CA VAL A 284 12.67 12.60 -7.45
C VAL A 284 12.43 12.68 -5.94
N LEU A 285 11.62 13.63 -5.47
CA LEU A 285 11.26 13.75 -4.05
C LEU A 285 10.62 12.46 -3.51
N LEU A 286 9.59 11.96 -4.18
CA LEU A 286 8.92 10.73 -3.75
C LEU A 286 9.80 9.49 -3.93
N ALA A 287 10.54 9.40 -5.05
CA ALA A 287 11.44 8.29 -5.30
C ALA A 287 12.61 8.24 -4.30
N ALA A 288 13.08 9.39 -3.82
CA ALA A 288 14.23 9.48 -2.92
C ALA A 288 14.02 8.70 -1.62
N ALA A 289 12.80 8.71 -1.05
CA ALA A 289 12.49 7.93 0.14
C ALA A 289 12.65 6.41 -0.11
N PHE A 290 12.16 5.92 -1.25
CA PHE A 290 12.29 4.51 -1.62
C PHE A 290 13.70 4.11 -2.01
N LEU A 291 14.40 4.97 -2.76
CA LEU A 291 15.79 4.72 -3.13
C LEU A 291 16.72 4.70 -1.91
N ALA A 292 16.48 5.59 -0.94
CA ALA A 292 17.22 5.56 0.33
C ALA A 292 16.86 4.35 1.20
N ALA A 293 15.63 3.85 1.09
CA ALA A 293 15.20 2.67 1.83
C ALA A 293 15.92 1.39 1.37
N LEU A 294 16.25 1.24 0.08
CA LEU A 294 16.88 0.03 -0.43
C LEU A 294 18.20 -0.34 0.29
N PRO A 295 19.22 0.53 0.38
CA PRO A 295 20.45 0.20 1.13
C PRO A 295 20.18 0.10 2.64
N ALA A 296 19.22 0.86 3.18
CA ALA A 296 18.87 0.82 4.59
C ALA A 296 18.26 -0.51 5.03
N MET A 297 17.66 -1.30 4.12
CA MET A 297 17.18 -2.65 4.44
C MET A 297 18.27 -3.54 5.00
N GLY A 298 19.50 -3.45 4.46
CA GLY A 298 20.66 -4.18 4.99
C GLY A 298 21.00 -3.79 6.42
N LEU A 299 20.94 -2.50 6.75
CA LEU A 299 21.15 -2.00 8.11
C LEU A 299 20.08 -2.54 9.08
N TRP A 300 18.78 -2.44 8.70
CA TRP A 300 17.69 -2.93 9.53
C TRP A 300 17.70 -4.44 9.70
N TRP A 301 18.11 -5.19 8.69
CA TRP A 301 18.33 -6.63 8.81
C TRP A 301 19.41 -6.95 9.82
N ALA A 302 20.55 -6.25 9.80
CA ALA A 302 21.63 -6.43 10.77
C ALA A 302 21.19 -6.09 12.20
N LEU A 303 20.44 -4.98 12.37
CA LEU A 303 19.84 -4.59 13.66
C LEU A 303 18.84 -5.63 14.16
N ALA A 304 17.98 -6.15 13.28
CA ALA A 304 17.01 -7.18 13.63
C ALA A 304 17.67 -8.50 14.04
N ARG A 305 18.78 -8.89 13.40
CA ARG A 305 19.57 -10.06 13.80
C ARG A 305 20.21 -9.89 15.18
N ARG A 306 20.68 -8.68 15.50
CA ARG A 306 21.38 -8.40 16.76
C ARG A 306 20.44 -8.18 17.94
N PHE A 307 19.36 -7.46 17.75
CA PHE A 307 18.46 -7.00 18.83
C PHE A 307 17.06 -7.61 18.79
N GLY A 308 16.73 -8.35 17.71
CA GLY A 308 15.39 -8.88 17.41
C GLY A 308 14.52 -7.89 16.65
N ALA A 309 13.57 -8.42 15.84
CA ALA A 309 12.69 -7.63 14.98
C ALA A 309 11.85 -6.61 15.76
N TYR A 310 11.35 -6.98 16.93
CA TYR A 310 10.56 -6.10 17.80
C TYR A 310 11.30 -4.83 18.21
N ARG A 311 12.52 -4.97 18.75
CA ARG A 311 13.33 -3.81 19.19
C ARG A 311 13.77 -2.96 18.01
N ALA A 312 14.12 -3.61 16.89
CA ALA A 312 14.46 -2.91 15.66
C ALA A 312 13.29 -2.10 15.12
N LEU A 313 12.05 -2.64 15.11
CA LEU A 313 10.86 -1.92 14.68
C LEU A 313 10.56 -0.72 15.59
N ARG A 314 10.67 -0.87 16.90
CA ARG A 314 10.51 0.26 17.84
C ARG A 314 11.54 1.35 17.59
N PHE A 315 12.79 0.96 17.29
CA PHE A 315 13.82 1.93 16.94
C PHE A 315 13.53 2.62 15.60
N ALA A 316 12.99 1.89 14.59
CA ALA A 316 12.54 2.47 13.33
C ALA A 316 11.40 3.49 13.52
N CYS A 317 10.47 3.23 14.46
CA CYS A 317 9.42 4.19 14.78
C CYS A 317 10.00 5.49 15.39
N LEU A 318 10.97 5.40 16.30
CA LEU A 318 11.59 6.58 16.91
C LEU A 318 12.44 7.38 15.92
N THR A 319 13.27 6.71 15.13
CA THR A 319 14.08 7.39 14.10
C THR A 319 13.20 8.00 13.03
N GLY A 320 12.12 7.31 12.63
CA GLY A 320 11.13 7.84 11.69
C GLY A 320 10.39 9.05 12.24
N ALA A 321 10.00 9.03 13.52
CA ALA A 321 9.38 10.19 14.17
C ALA A 321 10.32 11.40 14.21
N ALA A 322 11.59 11.18 14.55
CA ALA A 322 12.60 12.24 14.58
C ALA A 322 12.86 12.83 13.18
N THR A 323 12.98 11.99 12.15
CA THR A 323 13.18 12.45 10.77
C THR A 323 11.91 13.11 10.20
N ALA A 324 10.71 12.69 10.61
CA ALA A 324 9.47 13.34 10.20
C ALA A 324 9.35 14.78 10.72
N VAL A 325 9.86 15.09 11.92
CA VAL A 325 9.89 16.46 12.44
C VAL A 325 10.69 17.39 11.53
N TYR A 326 11.69 16.88 10.81
CA TYR A 326 12.47 17.68 9.87
C TYR A 326 11.60 18.35 8.79
N PHE A 327 10.46 17.76 8.38
CA PHE A 327 9.56 18.36 7.38
C PHE A 327 8.94 19.71 7.77
N PHE A 328 9.10 20.16 9.01
CA PHE A 328 8.70 21.51 9.41
C PHE A 328 9.64 22.62 8.91
N PHE A 329 10.90 22.29 8.58
CA PHE A 329 11.93 23.28 8.29
C PHE A 329 12.18 23.56 6.80
N PRO A 330 12.11 22.58 5.88
CA PRO A 330 12.41 22.81 4.47
C PRO A 330 11.49 23.85 3.82
N SER A 331 12.10 24.70 2.99
CA SER A 331 11.44 25.64 2.10
C SER A 331 11.99 25.56 0.67
N THR A 332 12.96 24.67 0.41
CA THR A 332 13.60 24.48 -0.90
C THR A 332 13.56 23.00 -1.30
N PHE A 333 13.63 22.73 -2.60
CA PHE A 333 13.67 21.38 -3.13
C PHE A 333 14.81 20.54 -2.54
N GLN A 334 16.03 21.10 -2.46
CA GLN A 334 17.20 20.38 -1.93
C GLN A 334 17.01 19.97 -0.46
N ALA A 335 16.49 20.88 0.35
CA ALA A 335 16.21 20.57 1.75
C ALA A 335 15.08 19.53 1.89
N GLY A 336 14.03 19.62 1.07
CA GLY A 336 12.98 18.60 1.00
C GLY A 336 13.51 17.23 0.58
N LEU A 337 14.43 17.19 -0.39
CA LEU A 337 15.07 15.96 -0.86
C LEU A 337 15.88 15.29 0.25
N ILE A 338 16.62 16.06 1.04
CA ILE A 338 17.34 15.55 2.22
C ILE A 338 16.32 14.95 3.22
N GLY A 339 15.22 15.66 3.48
CA GLY A 339 14.18 15.19 4.42
C GLY A 339 13.56 13.87 3.98
N THR A 340 13.19 13.75 2.70
CA THR A 340 12.60 12.51 2.16
C THR A 340 13.60 11.35 2.16
N ALA A 341 14.87 11.60 1.83
CA ALA A 341 15.91 10.59 1.89
C ALA A 341 16.20 10.12 3.32
N LEU A 342 16.29 11.04 4.28
CA LEU A 342 16.47 10.71 5.71
C LEU A 342 15.29 9.89 6.24
N PHE A 343 14.06 10.26 5.89
CA PHE A 343 12.88 9.49 6.24
C PHE A 343 12.91 8.09 5.60
N GLY A 344 13.37 7.98 4.37
CA GLY A 344 13.54 6.72 3.64
C GLY A 344 14.39 5.68 4.39
N LEU A 345 15.42 6.14 5.13
CA LEU A 345 16.22 5.24 5.98
C LEU A 345 15.36 4.56 7.05
N SER A 346 14.44 5.27 7.67
CA SER A 346 13.53 4.71 8.68
C SER A 346 12.41 3.89 8.04
N LEU A 347 11.93 4.31 6.87
CA LEU A 347 10.88 3.64 6.09
C LEU A 347 11.23 2.18 5.80
N ALA A 348 12.48 1.88 5.48
CA ALA A 348 12.96 0.51 5.28
C ALA A 348 12.68 -0.41 6.47
N GLY A 349 12.94 0.08 7.69
CA GLY A 349 12.66 -0.66 8.93
C GLY A 349 11.16 -0.85 9.16
N LEU A 350 10.36 0.19 8.91
CA LEU A 350 8.90 0.13 9.05
C LEU A 350 8.27 -0.90 8.10
N LEU A 351 8.72 -0.97 6.84
CA LEU A 351 8.20 -1.91 5.85
C LEU A 351 8.63 -3.36 6.12
N MET A 352 9.92 -3.56 6.47
CA MET A 352 10.50 -4.89 6.57
C MET A 352 10.15 -5.61 7.87
N LEU A 353 10.07 -4.88 9.01
CA LEU A 353 10.04 -5.49 10.33
C LEU A 353 8.64 -5.81 10.86
N THR A 354 7.57 -5.43 10.18
CA THR A 354 6.18 -5.76 10.56
C THR A 354 5.86 -7.24 10.31
N ASN A 355 6.28 -7.80 9.18
CA ASN A 355 5.97 -9.19 8.80
C ASN A 355 6.48 -10.24 9.79
N PRO A 356 7.73 -10.18 10.32
CA PRO A 356 8.20 -11.09 11.34
C PRO A 356 7.32 -11.13 12.61
N LEU A 357 6.74 -9.99 13.02
CA LEU A 357 5.88 -9.95 14.20
C LEU A 357 4.54 -10.66 13.96
N VAL A 358 3.97 -10.53 12.76
CA VAL A 358 2.76 -11.28 12.38
C VAL A 358 3.04 -12.79 12.35
N ALA A 359 4.19 -13.19 11.84
CA ALA A 359 4.59 -14.59 11.81
C ALA A 359 4.70 -15.16 13.24
N ASP A 360 5.34 -14.45 14.18
CA ASP A 360 5.44 -14.86 15.57
C ASP A 360 4.06 -15.03 16.23
N ILE A 361 3.11 -14.11 15.95
CA ILE A 361 1.73 -14.20 16.44
C ILE A 361 1.03 -15.44 15.88
N THR A 362 1.23 -15.73 14.60
CA THR A 362 0.64 -16.90 13.93
C THR A 362 1.18 -18.19 14.52
N ASP A 363 2.47 -18.26 14.81
CA ASP A 363 3.12 -19.41 15.43
C ASP A 363 2.63 -19.62 16.88
N GLU A 364 2.47 -18.56 17.69
CA GLU A 364 1.89 -18.64 19.03
C GLU A 364 0.44 -19.13 19.00
N ASP A 365 -0.36 -18.63 18.04
CA ASP A 365 -1.74 -19.05 17.85
C ASP A 365 -1.84 -20.53 17.46
N GLU A 366 -0.93 -21.02 16.60
CA GLU A 366 -0.86 -22.44 16.22
C GLU A 366 -0.54 -23.32 17.42
N LEU A 367 0.36 -22.92 18.30
CA LEU A 367 0.67 -23.64 19.54
C LEU A 367 -0.52 -23.71 20.50
N GLN A 368 -1.33 -22.65 20.58
CA GLN A 368 -2.49 -22.59 21.48
C GLN A 368 -3.71 -23.35 20.94
N THR A 369 -3.91 -23.37 19.62
CA THR A 369 -5.14 -23.87 18.99
C THR A 369 -4.95 -25.17 18.22
N GLY A 370 -3.71 -25.58 17.97
CA GLY A 370 -3.38 -26.73 17.12
C GLY A 370 -3.58 -26.51 15.61
N ALA A 371 -4.22 -25.40 15.21
CA ALA A 371 -4.55 -25.10 13.82
C ALA A 371 -3.77 -23.85 13.33
N ARG A 372 -3.13 -23.95 12.16
CA ARG A 372 -2.42 -22.82 11.53
C ARG A 372 -3.41 -21.90 10.81
N ARG A 373 -3.68 -20.72 11.39
CA ARG A 373 -4.66 -19.75 10.88
C ARG A 373 -4.00 -18.51 10.27
N GLU A 374 -2.91 -18.72 9.53
CA GLU A 374 -2.10 -17.66 8.92
C GLU A 374 -2.93 -16.70 8.06
N GLY A 375 -3.79 -17.25 7.19
CA GLY A 375 -4.65 -16.44 6.31
C GLY A 375 -5.59 -15.48 7.05
N MET A 376 -6.02 -15.82 8.27
CA MET A 376 -6.83 -14.95 9.10
C MET A 376 -6.05 -13.71 9.59
N PHE A 377 -4.84 -13.91 10.12
CA PHE A 377 -4.01 -12.82 10.63
C PHE A 377 -3.57 -11.88 9.52
N PHE A 378 -3.13 -12.43 8.37
CA PHE A 378 -2.76 -11.63 7.21
C PHE A 378 -3.95 -10.93 6.57
N GLY A 379 -5.13 -11.57 6.53
CA GLY A 379 -6.37 -10.96 6.03
C GLY A 379 -6.81 -9.77 6.88
N MET A 380 -6.79 -9.90 8.22
CA MET A 380 -7.09 -8.78 9.11
C MET A 380 -6.04 -7.67 9.02
N ASN A 381 -4.77 -8.02 8.84
CA ASN A 381 -3.72 -7.04 8.60
C ASN A 381 -3.97 -6.24 7.31
N GLY A 382 -4.43 -6.90 6.24
CA GLY A 382 -4.85 -6.24 5.00
C GLY A 382 -5.99 -5.24 5.18
N LEU A 383 -6.98 -5.56 6.02
CA LEU A 383 -8.08 -4.65 6.37
C LEU A 383 -7.57 -3.36 7.05
N ILE A 384 -6.55 -3.46 7.90
CA ILE A 384 -5.95 -2.32 8.60
C ILE A 384 -5.33 -1.33 7.60
N ILE A 385 -4.71 -1.79 6.52
CA ILE A 385 -4.15 -0.91 5.47
C ILE A 385 -5.25 -0.03 4.88
N ARG A 386 -6.43 -0.58 4.67
CA ARG A 386 -7.56 0.16 4.10
C ARG A 386 -8.10 1.22 5.06
N PHE A 387 -8.17 0.93 6.36
CA PHE A 387 -8.52 1.93 7.37
C PHE A 387 -7.50 3.07 7.43
N ALA A 388 -6.21 2.77 7.31
CA ALA A 388 -5.16 3.79 7.26
C ALA A 388 -5.36 4.75 6.09
N PHE A 389 -5.76 4.24 4.92
CA PHE A 389 -6.06 5.05 3.74
C PHE A 389 -7.24 6.01 3.98
N VAL A 390 -8.31 5.51 4.59
CA VAL A 390 -9.49 6.32 4.93
C VAL A 390 -9.14 7.42 5.94
N ILE A 391 -8.40 7.07 6.99
CA ILE A 391 -7.96 8.05 8.01
C ILE A 391 -7.12 9.15 7.35
N GLN A 392 -6.18 8.77 6.48
CA GLN A 392 -5.34 9.72 5.74
C GLN A 392 -6.19 10.69 4.90
N GLY A 393 -7.14 10.17 4.13
CA GLY A 393 -7.99 11.00 3.27
C GLY A 393 -8.86 11.98 4.05
N ILE A 394 -9.50 11.51 5.13
CA ILE A 394 -10.35 12.33 5.99
C ILE A 394 -9.50 13.39 6.73
N LEU A 395 -8.35 13.00 7.26
CA LEU A 395 -7.47 13.93 7.98
C LEU A 395 -6.96 15.04 7.07
N THR A 396 -6.58 14.73 5.83
CA THR A 396 -6.20 15.74 4.84
C THR A 396 -7.37 16.70 4.57
N ALA A 397 -8.59 16.19 4.40
CA ALA A 397 -9.77 17.01 4.18
C ALA A 397 -10.06 17.95 5.37
N ILE A 398 -9.94 17.45 6.60
CA ILE A 398 -10.11 18.25 7.82
C ILE A 398 -9.05 19.36 7.87
N VAL A 399 -7.78 19.02 7.71
CA VAL A 399 -6.68 20.00 7.76
C VAL A 399 -6.89 21.08 6.71
N PHE A 400 -7.17 20.73 5.46
CA PHE A 400 -7.37 21.72 4.40
C PHE A 400 -8.57 22.61 4.65
N THR A 401 -9.66 22.07 5.18
CA THR A 401 -10.85 22.86 5.52
C THR A 401 -10.60 23.83 6.66
N VAL A 402 -9.96 23.35 7.74
CA VAL A 402 -9.70 24.17 8.95
C VAL A 402 -8.64 25.24 8.69
N THR A 403 -7.61 24.92 7.89
CA THR A 403 -6.52 25.85 7.60
C THR A 403 -6.81 26.80 6.44
N GLY A 404 -7.94 26.66 5.77
CA GLY A 404 -8.34 27.54 4.68
C GLY A 404 -7.52 27.31 3.39
N TYR A 405 -7.21 26.07 3.07
CA TYR A 405 -6.52 25.72 1.83
C TYR A 405 -7.27 26.28 0.61
N VAL A 406 -6.57 27.01 -0.27
CA VAL A 406 -7.13 27.63 -1.46
C VAL A 406 -6.93 26.71 -2.65
N ASN A 407 -8.05 26.21 -3.21
CA ASN A 407 -8.00 25.39 -4.41
C ASN A 407 -7.59 26.23 -5.64
N PRO A 408 -6.75 25.69 -6.55
CA PRO A 408 -6.51 26.33 -7.83
C PRO A 408 -7.81 26.58 -8.61
N SER A 409 -7.86 27.69 -9.35
CA SER A 409 -9.01 28.07 -10.19
C SER A 409 -8.58 28.21 -11.66
N ALA A 410 -9.57 28.38 -12.55
CA ALA A 410 -9.28 28.58 -13.97
C ALA A 410 -8.37 29.83 -14.15
N GLY A 411 -7.19 29.64 -14.74
CA GLY A 411 -6.17 30.68 -14.91
C GLY A 411 -5.22 30.91 -13.75
N VAL A 412 -5.46 30.32 -12.57
CA VAL A 412 -4.56 30.39 -11.39
C VAL A 412 -4.18 29.01 -10.92
N LEU A 413 -3.15 28.43 -11.53
CA LEU A 413 -2.66 27.07 -11.21
C LEU A 413 -1.91 26.99 -9.88
N PHE A 414 -1.32 28.11 -9.44
CA PHE A 414 -0.51 28.24 -8.21
C PHE A 414 -1.09 29.37 -7.33
N PRO A 415 -2.25 29.19 -6.68
CA PRO A 415 -2.77 30.20 -5.78
C PRO A 415 -1.84 30.37 -4.58
N GLN A 416 -1.70 31.61 -4.10
CA GLN A 416 -1.01 31.86 -2.84
C GLN A 416 -1.81 31.19 -1.71
N GLN A 417 -1.13 30.36 -0.94
CA GLN A 417 -1.73 29.71 0.21
C GLN A 417 -1.55 30.57 1.45
N PRO A 418 -2.55 30.66 2.34
CA PRO A 418 -2.36 31.32 3.64
C PRO A 418 -1.34 30.53 4.50
N ASP A 419 -0.65 31.22 5.41
CA ASP A 419 0.34 30.62 6.30
C ASP A 419 -0.23 29.44 7.11
N SER A 420 -1.51 29.54 7.49
CA SER A 420 -2.23 28.43 8.13
C SER A 420 -2.29 27.17 7.29
N ALA A 421 -2.52 27.29 5.96
CA ALA A 421 -2.53 26.14 5.05
C ALA A 421 -1.12 25.57 4.83
N LEU A 422 -0.10 26.43 4.71
CA LEU A 422 1.30 25.99 4.65
C LEU A 422 1.71 25.24 5.93
N PHE A 423 1.29 25.73 7.09
CA PHE A 423 1.49 25.04 8.36
C PHE A 423 0.71 23.71 8.40
N GLY A 424 -0.53 23.68 7.91
CA GLY A 424 -1.33 22.46 7.77
C GLY A 424 -0.65 21.40 6.92
N LEU A 425 -0.01 21.79 5.81
CA LEU A 425 0.78 20.87 4.97
C LEU A 425 2.01 20.33 5.71
N ARG A 426 2.69 21.15 6.50
CA ARG A 426 3.80 20.69 7.35
C ARG A 426 3.32 19.78 8.47
N LEU A 427 2.12 20.00 9.02
CA LEU A 427 1.50 19.09 9.96
C LEU A 427 1.17 17.72 9.32
N LEU A 428 0.64 17.71 8.10
CA LEU A 428 0.33 16.46 7.39
C LEU A 428 1.59 15.65 7.10
N THR A 429 2.66 16.29 6.62
CA THR A 429 3.91 15.60 6.26
C THR A 429 4.78 15.26 7.48
N GLY A 430 4.92 16.19 8.43
CA GLY A 430 5.82 16.07 9.58
C GLY A 430 5.09 15.72 10.87
N GLY A 431 4.11 16.53 11.27
CA GLY A 431 3.48 16.45 12.59
C GLY A 431 2.69 15.17 12.83
N PHE A 432 1.71 14.89 11.97
CA PHE A 432 0.90 13.67 12.10
C PHE A 432 1.70 12.41 11.81
N THR A 433 2.68 12.48 10.91
CA THR A 433 3.62 11.38 10.66
C THR A 433 4.44 11.07 11.91
N ALA A 434 5.00 12.06 12.57
CA ALA A 434 5.75 11.87 13.81
C ALA A 434 4.84 11.35 14.94
N LEU A 435 3.66 11.95 15.11
CA LEU A 435 2.67 11.53 16.11
C LEU A 435 2.22 10.08 15.91
N ALA A 436 1.95 9.67 14.67
CA ALA A 436 1.57 8.30 14.36
C ALA A 436 2.69 7.31 14.67
N LEU A 437 3.96 7.65 14.38
CA LEU A 437 5.10 6.79 14.72
C LEU A 437 5.35 6.71 16.24
N VAL A 438 5.13 7.78 16.97
CA VAL A 438 5.14 7.75 18.45
C VAL A 438 3.99 6.87 18.96
N ALA A 439 2.80 6.99 18.40
CA ALA A 439 1.68 6.12 18.74
C ALA A 439 1.98 4.64 18.42
N ALA A 440 2.57 4.35 17.26
CA ALA A 440 3.03 3.00 16.92
C ALA A 440 4.04 2.45 17.94
N PHE A 441 5.00 3.28 18.35
CA PHE A 441 5.97 2.92 19.40
C PHE A 441 5.30 2.60 20.74
N ILE A 442 4.25 3.36 21.12
CA ILE A 442 3.47 3.13 22.34
C ILE A 442 2.67 1.83 22.23
N PHE A 443 1.96 1.61 21.11
CA PHE A 443 1.23 0.36 20.87
C PHE A 443 2.16 -0.85 20.95
N LEU A 444 3.34 -0.79 20.32
CA LEU A 444 4.34 -1.84 20.42
C LEU A 444 4.79 -2.09 21.86
N GLY A 445 4.71 -1.12 22.75
CA GLY A 445 4.98 -1.32 24.19
C GLY A 445 4.05 -2.33 24.87
N GLY A 446 2.84 -2.53 24.35
CA GLY A 446 1.90 -3.56 24.82
C GLY A 446 2.11 -4.95 24.23
N TYR A 447 2.91 -5.07 23.17
CA TYR A 447 3.24 -6.35 22.51
C TYR A 447 4.26 -7.13 23.35
N ARG A 448 3.89 -8.32 23.82
CA ARG A 448 4.69 -9.11 24.76
C ARG A 448 5.44 -10.28 24.11
N LEU A 449 5.13 -10.59 22.86
CA LEU A 449 5.72 -11.70 22.12
C LEU A 449 7.08 -11.30 21.54
N HIS A 450 8.08 -11.08 22.41
CA HIS A 450 9.43 -10.68 22.01
C HIS A 450 10.51 -11.33 22.90
N GLY A 451 11.79 -11.22 22.52
CA GLY A 451 12.91 -11.74 23.27
C GLY A 451 12.83 -13.26 23.48
N ALA A 452 13.03 -13.73 24.71
CA ALA A 452 13.04 -15.15 25.04
C ALA A 452 11.68 -15.83 24.77
N ARG A 453 10.54 -15.11 24.93
CA ARG A 453 9.21 -15.67 24.66
C ARG A 453 9.03 -15.95 23.17
N ALA A 454 9.36 -14.99 22.30
CA ALA A 454 9.27 -15.21 20.85
C ALA A 454 10.21 -16.34 20.39
N GLN A 455 11.40 -16.44 20.98
CA GLN A 455 12.32 -17.51 20.63
C GLN A 455 11.80 -18.90 21.05
N ARG A 456 11.18 -19.03 22.22
CA ARG A 456 10.52 -20.26 22.65
C ARG A 456 9.39 -20.63 21.69
N VAL A 457 8.49 -19.69 21.38
CA VAL A 457 7.38 -19.90 20.45
C VAL A 457 7.87 -20.40 19.10
N ARG A 458 8.90 -19.78 18.52
CA ARG A 458 9.48 -20.22 17.24
C ARG A 458 10.05 -21.64 17.33
N THR A 459 10.74 -21.98 18.43
CA THR A 459 11.35 -23.31 18.61
C THR A 459 10.24 -24.37 18.78
N GLU A 460 9.23 -24.09 19.60
CA GLU A 460 8.12 -25.01 19.85
C GLU A 460 7.22 -25.18 18.61
N ALA A 461 6.94 -24.10 17.87
CA ALA A 461 6.20 -24.16 16.62
C ALA A 461 6.94 -24.96 15.55
N ALA A 462 8.24 -24.78 15.40
CA ALA A 462 9.07 -25.58 14.50
C ALA A 462 9.04 -27.07 14.86
N ALA A 463 9.11 -27.40 16.17
CA ALA A 463 9.01 -28.79 16.64
C ALA A 463 7.61 -29.40 16.39
N LEU A 464 6.55 -28.60 16.60
CA LEU A 464 5.16 -29.03 16.29
C LEU A 464 4.99 -29.30 14.80
N GLN A 465 5.51 -28.42 13.94
CA GLN A 465 5.44 -28.57 12.49
C GLN A 465 6.25 -29.79 12.00
N ALA A 466 7.44 -30.06 12.60
CA ALA A 466 8.20 -31.25 12.30
C ALA A 466 7.40 -32.53 12.63
N ARG A 467 6.79 -32.61 13.83
CA ARG A 467 5.95 -33.75 14.22
C ARG A 467 4.73 -33.94 13.31
N LYS A 468 4.06 -32.85 12.88
CA LYS A 468 2.96 -32.90 11.93
C LYS A 468 3.40 -33.45 10.57
N ARG A 469 4.64 -33.11 10.11
CA ARG A 469 5.21 -33.64 8.86
C ARG A 469 5.56 -35.14 8.97
N GLU A 470 5.99 -35.60 10.12
CA GLU A 470 6.31 -37.04 10.35
C GLU A 470 5.04 -37.91 10.45
N ALA A 471 3.89 -37.30 10.82
CA ALA A 471 2.62 -37.99 10.94
C ALA A 471 1.82 -38.08 9.61
N LEU A 472 2.23 -37.33 8.57
CA LEU A 472 1.66 -37.36 7.22
C LEU A 472 2.46 -38.30 6.30
#